data_5003e00230dddbe417175f0b7f37681b
#
_entry.id   5003e00230dddbe417175f0b7f37681b
#
_cell.length_a   1.000
_cell.length_b   1.000
_cell.length_c   1.000
_cell.angle_alpha   90.00
_cell.angle_beta   90.00
_cell.angle_gamma   90.00
#
_symmetry.space_group_name_H-M   'P 1'
#
loop_
_entity.id
_entity.type
_entity.pdbx_description
1 polymer ?
#
loop_
_entity_poly.entity_id
_entity_poly.type
_entity_poly.pdbx_seq_one_letter_code
_entity_poly.pdbx_strand_id
1 'polypeptide(L)'
;MISDKNVNQVLKDDGVDNSLLEPGHKYENVSTINIKQIEEELEFKDSWAVRVIYNKRFGGVIIKQNPGEGNRLHYHPDADECWVVLEGEYEWQIEDEVSRVKQGDIIVVKANKWHKITAVGDKPA
;
A
#
# COMPACT_ATOMS: atom_id res chain seq x y z
N MET A 1 -2.08 18.15 5.29
CA MET A 1 -1.28 17.05 5.88
C MET A 1 -2.00 15.73 5.63
N ILE A 2 -1.28 14.74 5.17
CA ILE A 2 -1.83 13.39 5.00
C ILE A 2 -2.16 12.82 6.38
N SER A 3 -3.39 12.31 6.54
CA SER A 3 -3.81 11.70 7.79
C SER A 3 -3.25 10.29 7.93
N ASP A 4 -2.35 10.08 8.88
CA ASP A 4 -1.83 8.76 9.24
C ASP A 4 -2.95 7.80 9.66
N LYS A 5 -3.98 8.34 10.29
CA LYS A 5 -5.18 7.58 10.69
C LYS A 5 -5.86 6.88 9.53
N ASN A 6 -6.00 7.57 8.41
CA ASN A 6 -6.73 7.01 7.27
C ASN A 6 -6.01 5.82 6.66
N VAL A 7 -4.71 5.94 6.44
CA VAL A 7 -3.91 4.89 5.80
C VAL A 7 -3.67 3.72 6.74
N ASN A 8 -3.15 3.98 7.93
CA ASN A 8 -2.83 2.92 8.88
C ASN A 8 -4.07 2.17 9.35
N GLN A 9 -5.19 2.86 9.51
CA GLN A 9 -6.42 2.22 9.96
C GLN A 9 -6.94 1.23 8.92
N VAL A 10 -6.93 1.60 7.65
CA VAL A 10 -7.35 0.69 6.58
C VAL A 10 -6.49 -0.56 6.57
N LEU A 11 -5.18 -0.41 6.63
CA LEU A 11 -4.25 -1.55 6.63
C LEU A 11 -4.44 -2.45 7.86
N LYS A 12 -4.65 -1.87 9.02
CA LYS A 12 -4.94 -2.62 10.26
C LYS A 12 -6.23 -3.41 10.16
N ASP A 13 -7.28 -2.76 9.68
CA ASP A 13 -8.60 -3.39 9.54
C ASP A 13 -8.60 -4.51 8.52
N ASP A 14 -7.75 -4.40 7.50
CA ASP A 14 -7.60 -5.42 6.45
C ASP A 14 -6.67 -6.59 6.87
N GLY A 15 -6.19 -6.58 8.12
CA GLY A 15 -5.40 -7.67 8.67
C GLY A 15 -3.95 -7.72 8.24
N VAL A 16 -3.43 -6.65 7.65
CA VAL A 16 -2.01 -6.55 7.29
C VAL A 16 -1.16 -6.42 8.56
N ASP A 17 -0.04 -7.13 8.58
CA ASP A 17 0.94 -6.95 9.67
C ASP A 17 1.39 -5.49 9.68
N ASN A 18 1.14 -4.81 10.79
CA ASN A 18 1.35 -3.38 10.91
C ASN A 18 2.53 -3.00 11.82
N SER A 19 3.35 -3.96 12.20
CA SER A 19 4.51 -3.68 13.09
C SER A 19 5.45 -2.62 12.52
N LEU A 20 5.56 -2.54 11.19
CA LEU A 20 6.38 -1.57 10.48
C LEU A 20 5.58 -0.37 9.95
N LEU A 21 4.38 -0.17 10.45
CA LEU A 21 3.58 1.05 10.26
C LEU A 21 3.68 1.99 11.47
N GLU A 22 4.19 1.51 12.59
CA GLU A 22 4.40 2.33 13.79
C GLU A 22 5.65 3.19 13.65
N PRO A 23 5.68 4.40 14.25
CA PRO A 23 6.81 5.31 14.13
C PRO A 23 8.13 4.73 14.67
N GLY A 24 9.23 5.15 14.10
CA GLY A 24 10.55 4.92 14.65
C GLY A 24 11.21 3.60 14.26
N HIS A 25 10.63 2.82 13.36
CA HIS A 25 11.31 1.62 12.87
C HIS A 25 12.45 1.97 11.89
N LYS A 26 13.34 1.00 11.66
CA LYS A 26 14.59 1.23 10.93
C LYS A 26 14.45 1.62 9.46
N TYR A 27 13.29 1.42 8.86
CA TYR A 27 13.05 1.76 7.44
C TYR A 27 12.42 3.14 7.25
N GLU A 28 11.93 3.78 8.31
CA GLU A 28 11.18 5.02 8.18
C GLU A 28 12.10 6.23 8.06
N ASN A 29 11.86 7.04 7.04
CA ASN A 29 12.56 8.31 6.81
C ASN A 29 14.08 8.20 6.69
N VAL A 30 14.58 7.09 6.17
CA VAL A 30 16.01 6.93 5.88
C VAL A 30 16.29 7.33 4.42
N SER A 31 17.52 7.78 4.16
CA SER A 31 17.88 8.35 2.85
C SER A 31 17.86 7.35 1.71
N THR A 32 18.14 6.08 1.99
CA THR A 32 18.20 5.04 0.96
C THR A 32 17.65 3.74 1.52
N ILE A 33 16.74 3.14 0.77
CA ILE A 33 16.12 1.86 1.12
C ILE A 33 16.17 0.97 -0.11
N ASN A 34 16.51 -0.29 0.11
CA ASN A 34 16.48 -1.30 -0.95
C ASN A 34 15.30 -2.24 -0.72
N ILE A 35 14.39 -2.32 -1.70
CA ILE A 35 13.18 -3.13 -1.60
C ILE A 35 13.52 -4.61 -1.43
N LYS A 36 14.54 -5.11 -2.12
CA LYS A 36 14.95 -6.52 -1.98
C LYS A 36 15.43 -6.85 -0.58
N GLN A 37 16.10 -5.92 0.07
CA GLN A 37 16.52 -6.11 1.47
C GLN A 37 15.32 -6.24 2.39
N ILE A 38 14.28 -5.41 2.19
CA ILE A 38 13.03 -5.51 2.94
C ILE A 38 12.37 -6.87 2.68
N GLU A 39 12.28 -7.28 1.43
CA GLU A 39 11.70 -8.57 1.05
C GLU A 39 12.43 -9.74 1.72
N GLU A 40 13.75 -9.72 1.73
CA GLU A 40 14.58 -10.77 2.37
C GLU A 40 14.37 -10.81 3.88
N GLU A 41 14.34 -9.65 4.52
CA GLU A 41 14.14 -9.58 5.97
C GLU A 41 12.73 -9.99 6.40
N LEU A 42 11.74 -9.83 5.52
CA LEU A 42 10.35 -10.16 5.78
C LEU A 42 9.87 -11.41 5.05
N GLU A 43 10.77 -12.20 4.48
CA GLU A 43 10.41 -13.39 3.70
C GLU A 43 9.58 -14.42 4.48
N PHE A 44 9.70 -14.43 5.81
CA PHE A 44 8.94 -15.31 6.69
C PHE A 44 7.46 -14.89 6.83
N LYS A 45 7.09 -13.73 6.28
CA LYS A 45 5.71 -13.23 6.30
C LYS A 45 5.08 -13.36 4.92
N ASP A 46 3.85 -13.84 4.87
CA ASP A 46 3.12 -13.97 3.62
C ASP A 46 2.75 -12.61 3.02
N SER A 47 2.32 -11.71 3.86
CA SER A 47 1.98 -10.34 3.46
C SER A 47 2.47 -9.35 4.52
N TRP A 48 2.79 -8.15 4.09
CA TRP A 48 3.32 -7.12 4.98
C TRP A 48 3.14 -5.72 4.39
N ALA A 49 3.23 -4.73 5.26
CA ALA A 49 3.29 -3.33 4.87
C ALA A 49 4.41 -2.64 5.66
N VAL A 50 5.18 -1.82 4.97
CA VAL A 50 6.29 -1.05 5.55
C VAL A 50 6.12 0.41 5.20
N ARG A 51 5.97 1.27 6.20
CA ARG A 51 5.93 2.70 5.97
C ARG A 51 7.35 3.22 5.83
N VAL A 52 7.69 3.74 4.66
CA VAL A 52 9.05 4.18 4.32
C VAL A 52 9.25 5.68 4.43
N ILE A 53 8.20 6.46 4.33
CA ILE A 53 8.25 7.89 4.54
C ILE A 53 6.99 8.37 5.24
N TYR A 54 7.16 9.25 6.22
CA TYR A 54 6.06 9.90 6.89
C TYR A 54 6.52 11.23 7.49
N ASN A 55 5.93 12.31 7.02
CA ASN A 55 6.17 13.65 7.53
C ASN A 55 4.96 14.55 7.25
N LYS A 56 5.08 15.84 7.51
CA LYS A 56 3.98 16.80 7.34
C LYS A 56 3.50 16.95 5.90
N ARG A 57 4.29 16.53 4.92
CA ARG A 57 4.00 16.75 3.49
C ARG A 57 3.60 15.47 2.79
N PHE A 58 4.06 14.32 3.28
CA PHE A 58 4.11 13.14 2.46
C PHE A 58 4.12 11.88 3.31
N GLY A 59 3.44 10.85 2.82
CA GLY A 59 3.46 9.52 3.41
C GLY A 59 3.63 8.48 2.30
N GLY A 60 4.35 7.40 2.57
CA GLY A 60 4.55 6.33 1.62
C GLY A 60 4.70 4.98 2.28
N VAL A 61 4.05 3.97 1.71
CA VAL A 61 4.03 2.61 2.24
C VAL A 61 4.31 1.64 1.09
N ILE A 62 5.16 0.65 1.34
CA ILE A 62 5.32 -0.49 0.44
C ILE A 62 4.50 -1.63 1.01
N ILE A 63 3.70 -2.28 0.17
CA ILE A 63 2.78 -3.33 0.59
C ILE A 63 3.02 -4.56 -0.27
N LYS A 64 3.09 -5.74 0.36
CA LYS A 64 3.07 -7.02 -0.32
C LYS A 64 1.80 -7.76 0.05
N GLN A 65 1.07 -8.25 -0.95
CA GLN A 65 -0.19 -8.96 -0.77
C GLN A 65 -0.24 -10.21 -1.65
N ASN A 66 -0.81 -11.27 -1.09
CA ASN A 66 -1.04 -12.51 -1.83
C ASN A 66 -2.32 -12.39 -2.68
N PRO A 67 -2.46 -13.22 -3.73
CA PRO A 67 -3.70 -13.24 -4.51
C PRO A 67 -4.93 -13.40 -3.61
N GLY A 68 -5.94 -12.58 -3.84
CA GLY A 68 -7.16 -12.53 -3.04
C GLY A 68 -7.13 -11.54 -1.89
N GLU A 69 -5.96 -11.13 -1.45
CA GLU A 69 -5.83 -10.09 -0.44
C GLU A 69 -5.91 -8.70 -1.09
N GLY A 70 -6.23 -7.70 -0.30
CA GLY A 70 -6.33 -6.34 -0.80
C GLY A 70 -6.77 -5.38 0.29
N ASN A 71 -7.15 -4.19 -0.14
CA ASN A 71 -7.68 -3.17 0.74
C ASN A 71 -9.17 -2.99 0.45
N ARG A 72 -9.97 -2.92 1.52
CA ARG A 72 -11.42 -2.76 1.39
C ARG A 72 -11.81 -1.47 0.67
N LEU A 73 -13.06 -1.38 0.25
CA LEU A 73 -13.60 -0.15 -0.32
C LEU A 73 -13.57 0.98 0.73
N HIS A 74 -12.90 2.06 0.40
CA HIS A 74 -12.71 3.20 1.31
C HIS A 74 -12.37 4.47 0.52
N TYR A 75 -12.26 5.59 1.21
CA TYR A 75 -11.80 6.85 0.64
C TYR A 75 -10.97 7.63 1.66
N HIS A 76 -10.17 8.56 1.16
CA HIS A 76 -9.41 9.49 2.00
C HIS A 76 -9.87 10.91 1.71
N PRO A 77 -10.43 11.63 2.69
CA PRO A 77 -10.96 12.96 2.44
C PRO A 77 -9.88 14.04 2.32
N ASP A 78 -8.71 13.80 2.85
CA ASP A 78 -7.65 14.78 3.03
C ASP A 78 -6.38 14.51 2.21
N ALA A 79 -6.40 13.53 1.33
CA ALA A 79 -5.19 13.16 0.57
C ALA A 79 -5.51 12.57 -0.79
N ASP A 80 -4.71 12.95 -1.77
CA ASP A 80 -4.59 12.21 -3.03
C ASP A 80 -3.59 11.06 -2.82
N GLU A 81 -3.74 9.99 -3.58
CA GLU A 81 -2.82 8.86 -3.56
C GLU A 81 -2.22 8.62 -4.93
N CYS A 82 -0.97 8.20 -4.94
CA CYS A 82 -0.30 7.70 -6.13
C CYS A 82 0.24 6.31 -5.83
N TRP A 83 -0.15 5.35 -6.63
CA TRP A 83 0.28 3.95 -6.49
C TRP A 83 1.11 3.54 -7.68
N VAL A 84 2.12 2.73 -7.41
CA VAL A 84 2.93 2.09 -8.46
C VAL A 84 2.90 0.60 -8.21
N VAL A 85 2.53 -0.20 -9.20
CA VAL A 85 2.61 -1.65 -9.11
C VAL A 85 4.06 -2.05 -9.40
N LEU A 86 4.76 -2.56 -8.41
CA LEU A 86 6.16 -2.98 -8.52
C LEU A 86 6.28 -4.40 -9.06
N GLU A 87 5.36 -5.30 -8.67
CA GLU A 87 5.31 -6.68 -9.12
C GLU A 87 3.86 -7.18 -9.09
N GLY A 88 3.54 -8.16 -9.92
CA GLY A 88 2.23 -8.81 -9.90
C GLY A 88 1.14 -8.00 -10.55
N GLU A 89 -0.09 -8.30 -10.17
CA GLU A 89 -1.28 -7.72 -10.76
C GLU A 89 -2.33 -7.43 -9.69
N TYR A 90 -3.09 -6.37 -9.93
CA TYR A 90 -4.22 -5.98 -9.08
C TYR A 90 -5.45 -5.69 -9.92
N GLU A 91 -6.61 -5.96 -9.33
CA GLU A 91 -7.86 -5.37 -9.77
C GLU A 91 -8.08 -4.11 -8.96
N TRP A 92 -8.24 -2.98 -9.65
CA TRP A 92 -8.51 -1.67 -9.06
C TRP A 92 -9.92 -1.23 -9.36
N GLN A 93 -10.62 -0.77 -8.34
CA GLN A 93 -11.90 -0.10 -8.46
C GLN A 93 -11.76 1.32 -7.96
N ILE A 94 -12.10 2.28 -8.80
CA ILE A 94 -12.20 3.70 -8.44
C ILE A 94 -13.62 4.14 -8.81
N GLU A 95 -14.42 4.50 -7.80
CA GLU A 95 -15.86 4.72 -7.98
C GLU A 95 -16.48 3.50 -8.66
N ASP A 96 -17.13 3.67 -9.81
CA ASP A 96 -17.75 2.58 -10.56
C ASP A 96 -16.84 1.93 -11.61
N GLU A 97 -15.65 2.45 -11.79
CA GLU A 97 -14.70 1.91 -12.78
C GLU A 97 -13.82 0.82 -12.18
N VAL A 98 -13.80 -0.33 -12.85
CA VAL A 98 -12.94 -1.46 -12.49
C VAL A 98 -11.92 -1.65 -13.60
N SER A 99 -10.66 -1.73 -13.24
CA SER A 99 -9.57 -1.96 -14.19
C SER A 99 -8.58 -2.98 -13.64
N ARG A 100 -7.84 -3.63 -14.52
CA ARG A 100 -6.76 -4.52 -14.14
C ARG A 100 -5.44 -3.84 -14.40
N VAL A 101 -4.58 -3.79 -13.38
CA VAL A 101 -3.28 -3.14 -13.44
C VAL A 101 -2.19 -4.15 -13.15
N LYS A 102 -0.99 -3.90 -13.68
CA LYS A 102 0.15 -4.82 -13.58
C LYS A 102 1.44 -4.04 -13.35
N GLN A 103 2.51 -4.77 -13.18
CA GLN A 103 3.84 -4.21 -12.99
C GLN A 103 4.12 -3.05 -13.94
N GLY A 104 4.54 -1.93 -13.40
CA GLY A 104 4.84 -0.71 -14.13
C GLY A 104 3.67 0.27 -14.27
N ASP A 105 2.46 -0.14 -13.92
CA ASP A 105 1.31 0.76 -13.97
C ASP A 105 1.30 1.72 -12.78
N ILE A 106 0.85 2.92 -13.03
CA ILE A 106 0.70 3.97 -12.03
C ILE A 106 -0.78 4.31 -11.93
N ILE A 107 -1.29 4.35 -10.71
CA ILE A 107 -2.69 4.66 -10.43
C ILE A 107 -2.74 5.93 -9.58
N VAL A 108 -3.57 6.88 -9.96
CA VAL A 108 -3.81 8.10 -9.19
C VAL A 108 -5.24 8.07 -8.66
N VAL A 109 -5.38 8.19 -7.35
CA VAL A 109 -6.67 8.25 -6.69
C VAL A 109 -6.80 9.61 -6.03
N LYS A 110 -7.74 10.41 -6.52
CA LYS A 110 -8.00 11.73 -5.94
C LYS A 110 -8.70 11.63 -4.60
N ALA A 111 -8.49 12.63 -3.75
CA ALA A 111 -9.19 12.75 -2.48
C ALA A 111 -10.70 12.60 -2.66
N ASN A 112 -11.36 11.97 -1.71
CA ASN A 112 -12.81 11.69 -1.68
C ASN A 112 -13.29 10.65 -2.70
N LYS A 113 -12.40 10.02 -3.47
CA LYS A 113 -12.82 8.97 -4.40
C LYS A 113 -12.79 7.61 -3.70
N TRP A 114 -13.91 6.91 -3.74
CA TRP A 114 -13.99 5.54 -3.22
C TRP A 114 -13.14 4.62 -4.08
N HIS A 115 -12.35 3.79 -3.43
CA HIS A 115 -11.48 2.85 -4.13
C HIS A 115 -11.28 1.56 -3.34
N LYS A 116 -10.97 0.50 -4.09
CA LYS A 116 -10.70 -0.83 -3.57
C LYS A 116 -9.64 -1.48 -4.44
N ILE A 117 -8.74 -2.24 -3.81
CA ILE A 117 -7.76 -3.04 -4.54
C ILE A 117 -7.85 -4.50 -4.10
N THR A 118 -7.59 -5.40 -5.05
CA THR A 118 -7.47 -6.83 -4.79
C THR A 118 -6.33 -7.38 -5.61
N ALA A 119 -5.37 -8.03 -4.96
CA ALA A 119 -4.29 -8.72 -5.65
C ALA A 119 -4.89 -9.92 -6.40
N VAL A 120 -4.51 -10.09 -7.65
CA VAL A 120 -5.04 -11.14 -8.52
C VAL A 120 -3.91 -11.90 -9.19
N GLY A 121 -4.26 -12.97 -9.91
CA GLY A 121 -3.26 -13.83 -10.55
C GLY A 121 -2.82 -14.96 -9.63
N ASP A 122 -1.63 -15.48 -9.87
CA ASP A 122 -1.11 -16.68 -9.20
C ASP A 122 0.13 -16.42 -8.34
N LYS A 123 0.56 -15.18 -8.22
CA LYS A 123 1.74 -14.80 -7.43
C LYS A 123 1.46 -13.52 -6.64
N PRO A 124 2.25 -13.25 -5.57
CA PRO A 124 2.14 -12.02 -4.79
C PRO A 124 2.36 -10.75 -5.62
N ALA A 125 1.75 -9.69 -5.15
CA ALA A 125 1.88 -8.36 -5.71
C ALA A 125 2.29 -7.35 -4.64
#